data_18321eb01cde6a72319b8799d25cbabe
#
_entry.id   18321eb01cde6a72319b8799d25cbabe
#
_cell.length_a   1.000
_cell.length_b   1.000
_cell.length_c   1.000
_cell.angle_alpha   90.00
_cell.angle_beta   90.00
_cell.angle_gamma   90.00
#
_symmetry.space_group_name_H-M   'P 1'
#
loop_
_entity.id
_entity.type
_entity.pdbx_description
1 polymer ?
#
loop_
_entity_poly.entity_id
_entity_poly.type
_entity_poly.pdbx_seq_one_letter_code
_entity_poly.pdbx_strand_id
1 'polypeptide(L)'
;MSITFGGEFRVHRKREEVYHFLTDPNRFAPLLPDFESMTVGDERHCSVNVKVGIAHIRGTATVHLQLVEAERPRRAVYQGKGSVPGGSVNFTAGFDLEDDSAGTHVAWKGEAQLFGGITSVAGGLLEPLAKKNVQRLIEGVQKALG
;
A
#
# COMPACT_ATOMS: atom_id res chain seq x y z
N MET A 1 -15.92 -9.07 0.64
CA MET A 1 -15.99 -7.67 0.18
C MET A 1 -14.72 -7.33 -0.57
N SER A 2 -14.84 -6.84 -1.77
CA SER A 2 -13.70 -6.45 -2.61
C SER A 2 -13.69 -4.95 -2.83
N ILE A 3 -12.49 -4.36 -2.75
CA ILE A 3 -12.28 -2.94 -3.02
C ILE A 3 -11.16 -2.83 -4.05
N THR A 4 -11.40 -2.10 -5.13
CA THR A 4 -10.41 -1.87 -6.18
C THR A 4 -9.93 -0.44 -6.19
N PHE A 5 -8.65 -0.26 -6.48
CA PHE A 5 -7.98 1.03 -6.53
C PHE A 5 -7.19 1.15 -7.82
N GLY A 6 -6.99 2.35 -8.26
CA GLY A 6 -6.12 2.60 -9.40
C GLY A 6 -5.95 4.07 -9.64
N GLY A 7 -4.87 4.42 -10.30
CA GLY A 7 -4.59 5.80 -10.64
C GLY A 7 -3.21 5.97 -11.23
N GLU A 8 -2.85 7.22 -11.41
CA GLU A 8 -1.58 7.64 -11.98
C GLU A 8 -1.09 8.87 -11.25
N PHE A 9 0.22 8.99 -11.13
CA PHE A 9 0.84 10.21 -10.63
C PHE A 9 2.25 10.35 -11.22
N ARG A 10 2.86 11.51 -11.03
CA ARG A 10 4.19 11.81 -11.53
C ARG A 10 5.06 12.32 -10.40
N VAL A 11 6.35 11.99 -10.50
CA VAL A 11 7.38 12.49 -9.58
C VAL A 11 8.58 12.97 -10.38
N HIS A 12 9.31 13.96 -9.83
CA HIS A 12 10.47 14.58 -10.47
C HIS A 12 11.77 13.86 -10.09
N ARG A 13 11.77 12.56 -10.24
CA ARG A 13 12.92 11.69 -9.96
C ARG A 13 13.08 10.67 -11.05
N LYS A 14 14.28 10.15 -11.20
CA LYS A 14 14.58 9.11 -12.18
C LYS A 14 13.88 7.81 -11.81
N ARG A 15 13.51 7.02 -12.79
CA ARG A 15 12.81 5.76 -12.64
C ARG A 15 13.51 4.80 -11.67
N GLU A 16 14.84 4.72 -11.70
CA GLU A 16 15.63 3.91 -10.77
C GLU A 16 15.42 4.33 -9.31
N GLU A 17 15.40 5.62 -9.03
CA GLU A 17 15.19 6.14 -7.69
C GLU A 17 13.78 5.85 -7.19
N VAL A 18 12.79 6.02 -8.07
CA VAL A 18 11.38 5.75 -7.73
C VAL A 18 11.18 4.28 -7.45
N TYR A 19 11.74 3.41 -8.28
CA TYR A 19 11.67 1.97 -8.10
C TYR A 19 12.29 1.56 -6.76
N HIS A 20 13.48 2.06 -6.48
CA HIS A 20 14.16 1.77 -5.22
C HIS A 20 13.33 2.19 -4.00
N PHE A 21 12.73 3.38 -4.06
CA PHE A 21 11.88 3.88 -2.99
C PHE A 21 10.66 2.99 -2.76
N LEU A 22 9.96 2.61 -3.83
CA LEU A 22 8.72 1.84 -3.76
C LEU A 22 8.94 0.35 -3.47
N THR A 23 10.18 -0.14 -3.58
CA THR A 23 10.52 -1.53 -3.27
C THR A 23 11.30 -1.67 -1.96
N ASP A 24 11.58 -0.58 -1.27
CA ASP A 24 12.24 -0.60 0.04
C ASP A 24 11.23 -0.28 1.15
N PRO A 25 10.81 -1.29 1.94
CA PRO A 25 9.85 -1.08 3.01
C PRO A 25 10.28 -0.04 4.04
N ASN A 26 11.58 0.09 4.29
CA ASN A 26 12.10 1.09 5.23
C ASN A 26 11.78 2.52 4.77
N ARG A 27 11.57 2.72 3.48
CA ARG A 27 11.29 4.02 2.89
C ARG A 27 9.79 4.30 2.75
N PHE A 28 9.02 3.35 2.22
CA PHE A 28 7.61 3.61 1.95
C PHE A 28 6.68 3.29 3.12
N ALA A 29 6.98 2.28 3.93
CA ALA A 29 6.07 1.84 5.00
C ALA A 29 5.78 2.92 6.05
N PRO A 30 6.74 3.73 6.48
CA PRO A 30 6.45 4.83 7.42
C PRO A 30 5.50 5.89 6.87
N LEU A 31 5.26 5.93 5.55
CA LEU A 31 4.32 6.85 4.92
C LEU A 31 2.87 6.35 5.00
N LEU A 32 2.68 5.09 5.37
CA LEU A 32 1.33 4.55 5.55
C LEU A 32 0.61 5.30 6.66
N PRO A 33 -0.66 5.69 6.43
CA PRO A 33 -1.46 6.31 7.49
C PRO A 33 -1.56 5.41 8.71
N ASP A 34 -1.39 6.01 9.89
CA ASP A 34 -1.46 5.29 11.17
C ASP A 34 -0.44 4.17 11.33
N PHE A 35 0.68 4.30 10.66
CA PHE A 35 1.81 3.37 10.79
C PHE A 35 2.31 3.31 12.23
N GLU A 36 2.48 2.08 12.76
CA GLU A 36 3.03 1.86 14.10
C GLU A 36 4.45 1.29 14.05
N SER A 37 4.64 0.20 13.32
CA SER A 37 5.92 -0.51 13.30
C SER A 37 6.02 -1.43 12.10
N MET A 38 7.22 -1.91 11.83
CA MET A 38 7.47 -2.87 10.78
C MET A 38 8.62 -3.79 11.14
N THR A 39 8.63 -4.96 10.51
CA THR A 39 9.74 -5.91 10.60
C THR A 39 10.06 -6.37 9.19
N VAL A 40 11.33 -6.24 8.79
CA VAL A 40 11.80 -6.71 7.48
C VAL A 40 12.37 -8.10 7.65
N GLY A 41 11.82 -9.07 6.91
CA GLY A 41 12.31 -10.44 6.92
C GLY A 41 13.49 -10.64 5.95
N ASP A 42 13.29 -10.25 4.70
CA ASP A 42 14.31 -10.28 3.65
C ASP A 42 13.96 -9.24 2.58
N GLU A 43 14.63 -9.30 1.42
CA GLU A 43 14.42 -8.34 0.32
C GLU A 43 13.00 -8.34 -0.23
N ARG A 44 12.24 -9.42 -0.03
CA ARG A 44 10.91 -9.59 -0.60
C ARG A 44 9.80 -9.72 0.42
N HIS A 45 10.13 -9.78 1.71
CA HIS A 45 9.15 -10.01 2.77
C HIS A 45 9.28 -8.99 3.89
N CYS A 46 8.16 -8.41 4.28
CA CYS A 46 8.09 -7.59 5.48
C CYS A 46 6.72 -7.71 6.13
N SER A 47 6.64 -7.32 7.38
CA SER A 47 5.39 -7.23 8.12
C SER A 47 5.21 -5.80 8.60
N VAL A 48 4.00 -5.28 8.47
CA VAL A 48 3.68 -3.90 8.84
C VAL A 48 2.51 -3.90 9.80
N ASN A 49 2.61 -3.10 10.86
CA ASN A 49 1.55 -2.88 11.81
C ASN A 49 1.02 -1.47 11.69
N VAL A 50 -0.29 -1.33 11.51
CA VAL A 50 -0.97 -0.04 11.46
C VAL A 50 -2.15 -0.01 12.41
N LYS A 51 -2.46 1.14 12.96
CA LYS A 51 -3.64 1.31 13.81
C LYS A 51 -4.90 1.34 12.98
N VAL A 52 -5.93 0.70 13.49
CA VAL A 52 -7.26 0.70 12.90
C VAL A 52 -8.24 1.30 13.90
N GLY A 53 -9.00 2.30 13.46
CA GLY A 53 -10.09 2.87 14.24
C GLY A 53 -11.22 3.25 13.30
N ILE A 54 -12.25 2.40 13.21
CA ILE A 54 -13.41 2.63 12.36
C ILE A 54 -14.66 2.17 13.10
N ALA A 55 -15.61 3.09 13.27
CA ALA A 55 -16.82 2.85 14.08
C ALA A 55 -16.42 2.39 15.49
N HIS A 56 -16.86 1.21 15.91
CA HIS A 56 -16.52 0.62 17.21
C HIS A 56 -15.29 -0.30 17.16
N ILE A 57 -14.71 -0.47 15.97
CA ILE A 57 -13.60 -1.37 15.74
C ILE A 57 -12.30 -0.62 15.96
N ARG A 58 -11.52 -1.07 16.94
CA ARG A 58 -10.21 -0.48 17.26
C ARG A 58 -9.19 -1.58 17.50
N GLY A 59 -7.97 -1.34 17.10
CA GLY A 59 -6.87 -2.26 17.31
C GLY A 59 -5.78 -2.06 16.30
N THR A 60 -4.98 -3.10 16.12
CA THR A 60 -3.84 -3.10 15.19
C THR A 60 -4.10 -4.08 14.07
N ALA A 61 -3.89 -3.66 12.83
CA ALA A 61 -3.82 -4.56 11.69
C ALA A 61 -2.36 -4.94 11.47
N THR A 62 -2.12 -6.23 11.27
CA THR A 62 -0.80 -6.76 10.95
C THR A 62 -0.86 -7.36 9.55
N VAL A 63 -0.06 -6.84 8.65
CA VAL A 63 -0.06 -7.24 7.25
C VAL A 63 1.33 -7.74 6.85
N HIS A 64 1.35 -8.93 6.27
CA HIS A 64 2.56 -9.54 5.73
C HIS A 64 2.61 -9.26 4.24
N LEU A 65 3.64 -8.53 3.82
CA LEU A 65 3.85 -8.13 2.42
C LEU A 65 4.90 -9.01 1.78
N GLN A 66 4.62 -9.43 0.56
CA GLN A 66 5.57 -10.15 -0.28
C GLN A 66 5.67 -9.47 -1.64
N LEU A 67 6.90 -9.19 -2.06
CA LEU A 67 7.17 -8.70 -3.40
C LEU A 67 7.21 -9.92 -4.33
N VAL A 68 6.13 -10.13 -5.09
CA VAL A 68 5.97 -11.33 -5.92
C VAL A 68 6.45 -11.15 -7.35
N GLU A 69 6.52 -9.92 -7.84
CA GLU A 69 7.04 -9.60 -9.15
C GLU A 69 7.91 -8.36 -9.05
N ALA A 70 9.11 -8.43 -9.60
CA ALA A 70 10.08 -7.35 -9.56
C ALA A 70 10.84 -7.29 -10.87
N GLU A 71 10.41 -6.41 -11.77
CA GLU A 71 11.09 -6.12 -13.04
C GLU A 71 11.70 -4.73 -12.96
N ARG A 72 12.89 -4.68 -12.40
CA ARG A 72 13.61 -3.42 -12.17
C ARG A 72 14.04 -2.76 -13.47
N PRO A 73 13.86 -1.45 -13.63
CA PRO A 73 13.19 -0.48 -12.74
C PRO A 73 11.78 -0.16 -13.21
N ARG A 74 11.10 -1.07 -13.86
CA ARG A 74 9.89 -0.84 -14.62
C ARG A 74 8.61 -1.23 -13.90
N ARG A 75 8.63 -2.34 -13.16
CA ARG A 75 7.40 -2.93 -12.61
C ARG A 75 7.67 -3.68 -11.31
N ALA A 76 6.74 -3.58 -10.38
CA ALA A 76 6.72 -4.42 -9.19
C ALA A 76 5.29 -4.71 -8.75
N VAL A 77 5.08 -5.88 -8.15
CA VAL A 77 3.80 -6.31 -7.62
C VAL A 77 4.00 -6.87 -6.22
N TYR A 78 3.21 -6.38 -5.28
CA TYR A 78 3.12 -6.89 -3.91
C TYR A 78 1.86 -7.70 -3.71
N GLN A 79 1.96 -8.75 -2.90
CA GLN A 79 0.82 -9.42 -2.30
C GLN A 79 0.88 -9.23 -0.80
N GLY A 80 -0.28 -9.04 -0.18
CA GLY A 80 -0.39 -8.87 1.25
C GLY A 80 -1.46 -9.77 1.82
N LYS A 81 -1.19 -10.30 3.02
CA LYS A 81 -2.15 -11.05 3.82
C LYS A 81 -2.05 -10.56 5.24
N GLY A 82 -3.18 -10.36 5.88
CA GLY A 82 -3.13 -9.86 7.23
C GLY A 82 -4.39 -10.09 8.04
N SER A 83 -4.25 -9.83 9.33
CA SER A 83 -5.35 -9.78 10.26
C SER A 83 -5.68 -8.32 10.55
N VAL A 84 -6.98 -8.04 10.62
CA VAL A 84 -7.52 -6.74 11.01
C VAL A 84 -8.46 -6.98 12.19
N PRO A 85 -8.74 -5.96 13.02
CA PRO A 85 -9.74 -6.12 14.05
C PRO A 85 -11.07 -6.55 13.43
N GLY A 86 -11.58 -7.72 13.87
CA GLY A 86 -12.84 -8.26 13.37
C GLY A 86 -12.76 -9.01 12.03
N GLY A 87 -11.57 -9.33 11.54
CA GLY A 87 -11.47 -10.07 10.28
C GLY A 87 -10.08 -10.24 9.72
N SER A 88 -10.02 -10.43 8.42
CA SER A 88 -8.77 -10.60 7.68
C SER A 88 -8.82 -9.85 6.35
N VAL A 89 -7.63 -9.63 5.77
CA VAL A 89 -7.48 -8.96 4.49
C VAL A 89 -6.46 -9.68 3.61
N ASN A 90 -6.76 -9.77 2.33
CA ASN A 90 -5.81 -10.15 1.29
C ASN A 90 -5.79 -9.01 0.28
N PHE A 91 -4.61 -8.64 -0.20
CA PHE A 91 -4.55 -7.65 -1.25
C PHE A 91 -3.40 -7.89 -2.22
N THR A 92 -3.54 -7.29 -3.39
CA THR A 92 -2.51 -7.22 -4.41
C THR A 92 -2.37 -5.77 -4.83
N ALA A 93 -1.15 -5.27 -4.90
CA ALA A 93 -0.88 -3.91 -5.35
C ALA A 93 0.33 -3.91 -6.26
N GLY A 94 0.21 -3.25 -7.39
CA GLY A 94 1.28 -3.18 -8.38
C GLY A 94 1.44 -1.79 -8.97
N PHE A 95 2.62 -1.53 -9.51
CA PHE A 95 2.89 -0.28 -10.20
C PHE A 95 3.78 -0.50 -11.42
N ASP A 96 3.58 0.34 -12.41
CA ASP A 96 4.40 0.41 -13.62
C ASP A 96 5.02 1.81 -13.71
N LEU A 97 6.31 1.85 -14.00
CA LEU A 97 7.08 3.09 -14.07
C LEU A 97 7.54 3.34 -15.50
N GLU A 98 7.29 4.55 -15.98
CA GLU A 98 7.75 4.98 -17.29
C GLU A 98 8.50 6.31 -17.16
N ASP A 99 9.58 6.45 -17.93
CA ASP A 99 10.29 7.71 -18.01
C ASP A 99 9.42 8.74 -18.74
N ASP A 100 9.40 9.97 -18.24
CA ASP A 100 8.84 11.08 -18.97
C ASP A 100 9.79 12.29 -18.96
N SER A 101 9.41 13.36 -19.63
CA SER A 101 10.27 14.52 -19.81
C SER A 101 10.69 15.21 -18.51
N ALA A 102 9.92 15.04 -17.44
CA ALA A 102 10.15 15.73 -16.17
C ALA A 102 10.54 14.77 -15.03
N GLY A 103 10.60 13.45 -15.30
CA GLY A 103 10.90 12.46 -14.27
C GLY A 103 10.29 11.11 -14.56
N THR A 104 9.40 10.64 -13.70
CA THR A 104 8.77 9.33 -13.84
C THR A 104 7.26 9.43 -13.73
N HIS A 105 6.57 8.75 -14.64
CA HIS A 105 5.14 8.52 -14.60
C HIS A 105 4.89 7.18 -13.90
N VAL A 106 4.04 7.17 -12.88
CA VAL A 106 3.69 5.99 -12.11
C VAL A 106 2.22 5.67 -12.36
N ALA A 107 1.97 4.48 -12.92
CA ALA A 107 0.64 3.91 -13.03
C ALA A 107 0.53 2.81 -11.97
N TRP A 108 -0.52 2.81 -11.17
CA TRP A 108 -0.67 1.86 -10.07
C TRP A 108 -2.09 1.33 -10.01
N LYS A 109 -2.22 0.13 -9.46
CA LYS A 109 -3.51 -0.50 -9.22
C LYS A 109 -3.41 -1.42 -8.01
N GLY A 110 -4.54 -1.63 -7.35
CA GLY A 110 -4.62 -2.52 -6.22
C GLY A 110 -6.03 -3.09 -6.07
N GLU A 111 -6.10 -4.23 -5.42
CA GLU A 111 -7.35 -4.88 -5.06
C GLU A 111 -7.21 -5.46 -3.66
N ALA A 112 -8.19 -5.21 -2.81
CA ALA A 112 -8.24 -5.73 -1.45
C ALA A 112 -9.51 -6.55 -1.27
N GLN A 113 -9.38 -7.69 -0.60
CA GLN A 113 -10.51 -8.54 -0.19
C GLN A 113 -10.54 -8.61 1.32
N LEU A 114 -11.68 -8.26 1.90
CA LEU A 114 -11.90 -8.26 3.33
C LEU A 114 -12.89 -9.34 3.73
N PHE A 115 -12.61 -10.00 4.84
CA PHE A 115 -13.39 -11.11 5.37
C PHE A 115 -13.65 -10.92 6.85
N GLY A 116 -14.76 -11.47 7.33
CA GLY A 116 -15.10 -11.51 8.75
C GLY A 116 -16.12 -10.45 9.16
N GLY A 117 -16.34 -10.35 10.47
CA GLY A 117 -17.36 -9.46 11.04
C GLY A 117 -17.19 -7.98 10.73
N ILE A 118 -15.95 -7.56 10.43
CA ILE A 118 -15.67 -6.17 10.06
C ILE A 118 -16.48 -5.73 8.83
N THR A 119 -16.73 -6.63 7.89
CA THR A 119 -17.49 -6.31 6.68
C THR A 119 -18.96 -6.02 6.97
N SER A 120 -19.52 -6.65 8.01
CA SER A 120 -20.90 -6.42 8.43
C SER A 120 -21.03 -5.14 9.26
N VAL A 121 -20.07 -4.88 10.15
CA VAL A 121 -20.12 -3.74 11.09
C VAL A 121 -19.74 -2.44 10.42
N ALA A 122 -18.74 -2.45 9.57
CA ALA A 122 -18.14 -1.25 8.98
C ALA A 122 -18.17 -1.23 7.45
N GLY A 123 -18.92 -2.13 6.80
CA GLY A 123 -18.89 -2.32 5.35
C GLY A 123 -19.03 -1.05 4.52
N GLY A 124 -20.01 -0.18 4.88
CA GLY A 124 -20.23 1.07 4.15
C GLY A 124 -19.17 2.14 4.39
N LEU A 125 -18.33 1.97 5.42
CA LEU A 125 -17.27 2.92 5.77
C LEU A 125 -15.90 2.47 5.25
N LEU A 126 -15.72 1.19 4.93
CA LEU A 126 -14.43 0.62 4.57
C LEU A 126 -13.89 1.14 3.24
N GLU A 127 -14.70 1.17 2.20
CA GLU A 127 -14.24 1.62 0.89
C GLU A 127 -13.83 3.10 0.87
N PRO A 128 -14.64 4.03 1.37
CA PRO A 128 -14.22 5.44 1.44
C PRO A 128 -12.96 5.65 2.28
N LEU A 129 -12.85 4.96 3.41
CA LEU A 129 -11.67 5.05 4.27
C LEU A 129 -10.41 4.51 3.58
N ALA A 130 -10.53 3.35 2.94
CA ALA A 130 -9.41 2.75 2.22
C ALA A 130 -8.94 3.65 1.09
N LYS A 131 -9.85 4.22 0.30
CA LYS A 131 -9.50 5.15 -0.78
C LYS A 131 -8.83 6.40 -0.25
N LYS A 132 -9.32 6.95 0.86
CA LYS A 132 -8.68 8.11 1.51
C LYS A 132 -7.26 7.79 1.97
N ASN A 133 -7.05 6.64 2.57
CA ASN A 133 -5.74 6.23 3.07
C ASN A 133 -4.75 5.98 1.92
N VAL A 134 -5.19 5.38 0.84
CA VAL A 134 -4.36 5.21 -0.37
C VAL A 134 -3.97 6.57 -0.95
N GLN A 135 -4.90 7.51 -1.02
CA GLN A 135 -4.61 8.85 -1.51
C GLN A 135 -3.58 9.57 -0.62
N ARG A 136 -3.69 9.45 0.69
CA ARG A 136 -2.72 10.01 1.64
C ARG A 136 -1.34 9.39 1.46
N LEU A 137 -1.27 8.08 1.20
CA LEU A 137 -0.01 7.39 0.93
C LEU A 137 0.63 7.94 -0.34
N ILE A 138 -0.14 8.10 -1.42
CA ILE A 138 0.36 8.63 -2.70
C ILE A 138 0.88 10.05 -2.52
N GLU A 139 0.15 10.90 -1.81
CA GLU A 139 0.59 12.26 -1.51
C GLU A 139 1.91 12.26 -0.72
N GLY A 140 2.05 11.36 0.24
CA GLY A 140 3.29 11.18 0.99
C GLY A 140 4.47 10.75 0.11
N VAL A 141 4.23 9.83 -0.81
CA VAL A 141 5.23 9.37 -1.77
C VAL A 141 5.66 10.51 -2.68
N GLN A 142 4.71 11.25 -3.24
CA GLN A 142 5.01 12.40 -4.10
C GLN A 142 5.82 13.47 -3.35
N LYS A 143 5.47 13.73 -2.11
CA LYS A 143 6.19 14.69 -1.27
C LYS A 143 7.62 14.22 -0.96
N ALA A 144 7.78 12.95 -0.67
CA ALA A 144 9.10 12.38 -0.33
C ALA A 144 10.03 12.33 -1.54
N LEU A 145 9.50 12.09 -2.72
CA LEU A 145 10.29 12.01 -3.96
C LEU A 145 10.40 13.36 -4.70
N GLY A 146 9.75 14.37 -4.20
CA GLY A 146 9.84 15.71 -4.74
C GLY A 146 8.99 15.93 -5.95
#